data_956f8cd9a97afcc13ab4492deaf99f64
#
_entry.id   956f8cd9a97afcc13ab4492deaf99f64
#
_cell.length_a   1.000
_cell.length_b   1.000
_cell.length_c   1.000
_cell.angle_alpha   90.00
_cell.angle_beta   90.00
_cell.angle_gamma   90.00
#
_symmetry.space_group_name_H-M   'P 1'
#
loop_
_entity.id
_entity.type
_entity.pdbx_description
1 polymer ?
#
loop_
_entity_poly.entity_id
_entity_poly.type
_entity_poly.pdbx_seq_one_letter_code
_entity_poly.pdbx_strand_id
1 'polypeptide(L)'
;MVDSTRDRILDEALRLFAEHGYAGTSVGSIEDAAGLSPRSGALYTHFGSKEQVMAAAVERAIQTADISFTLAPMLSLGNLEAELTLVARGSLVLMTNWRDLIRVMAKEGDRFPEVMATARDRLFARSHQFLAKWLEDKSPDASSADRDFEAITTIWLGAIENYWIAAYLHDDRPFGIDEDRFVRQWVHTLMTAIGAPR
;
A
#
# COMPACT_ATOMS: atom_id res chain seq x y z
N MET A 1 15.61 0.26 -16.79
CA MET A 1 16.78 0.15 -15.90
C MET A 1 16.98 -1.33 -15.60
N VAL A 2 18.21 -1.84 -15.71
CA VAL A 2 18.50 -3.23 -15.29
C VAL A 2 18.55 -3.21 -13.76
N ASP A 3 17.68 -3.99 -13.10
CA ASP A 3 17.69 -4.11 -11.65
C ASP A 3 19.05 -4.60 -11.17
N SER A 4 19.62 -3.90 -10.19
CA SER A 4 20.88 -4.30 -9.60
C SER A 4 20.74 -5.65 -8.88
N THR A 5 21.84 -6.37 -8.69
CA THR A 5 21.82 -7.62 -7.87
C THR A 5 21.25 -7.36 -6.49
N ARG A 6 21.56 -6.20 -5.90
CA ARG A 6 21.02 -5.78 -4.60
C ARG A 6 19.50 -5.65 -4.65
N ASP A 7 18.95 -5.05 -5.69
CA ASP A 7 17.50 -4.84 -5.86
C ASP A 7 16.76 -6.17 -6.02
N ARG A 8 17.29 -7.08 -6.84
CA ARG A 8 16.73 -8.44 -6.98
C ARG A 8 16.71 -9.22 -5.65
N ILE A 9 17.78 -9.11 -4.85
CA ILE A 9 17.81 -9.71 -3.51
C ILE A 9 16.67 -9.17 -2.64
N LEU A 10 16.43 -7.85 -2.66
CA LEU A 10 15.41 -7.21 -1.81
C LEU A 10 14.00 -7.58 -2.27
N ASP A 11 13.73 -7.58 -3.57
CA ASP A 11 12.41 -7.93 -4.11
C ASP A 11 12.06 -9.40 -3.84
N GLU A 12 13.00 -10.33 -4.07
CA GLU A 12 12.80 -11.74 -3.77
C GLU A 12 12.74 -12.04 -2.27
N ALA A 13 13.51 -11.32 -1.45
CA ALA A 13 13.43 -11.44 0.00
C ALA A 13 12.05 -11.03 0.51
N LEU A 14 11.51 -9.89 0.07
CA LEU A 14 10.17 -9.42 0.47
C LEU A 14 9.10 -10.45 0.10
N ARG A 15 9.14 -10.97 -1.13
CA ARG A 15 8.24 -12.01 -1.60
C ARG A 15 8.30 -13.27 -0.74
N LEU A 16 9.50 -13.80 -0.47
CA LEU A 16 9.69 -15.00 0.35
C LEU A 16 9.27 -14.78 1.80
N PHE A 17 9.54 -13.61 2.38
CA PHE A 17 9.04 -13.26 3.72
C PHE A 17 7.52 -13.19 3.75
N ALA A 18 6.88 -12.66 2.71
CA ALA A 18 5.43 -12.63 2.59
C ALA A 18 4.82 -14.03 2.48
N GLU A 19 5.46 -14.95 1.76
CA GLU A 19 4.98 -16.32 1.56
C GLU A 19 5.25 -17.21 2.78
N HIS A 20 6.49 -17.28 3.23
CA HIS A 20 6.97 -18.26 4.21
C HIS A 20 7.21 -17.70 5.61
N GLY A 21 7.07 -16.38 5.78
CA GLY A 21 7.47 -15.67 7.00
C GLY A 21 8.99 -15.52 7.11
N TYR A 22 9.43 -14.63 8.01
CA TYR A 22 10.85 -14.39 8.24
C TYR A 22 11.57 -15.65 8.73
N ALA A 23 10.99 -16.39 9.68
CA ALA A 23 11.61 -17.58 10.23
C ALA A 23 11.73 -18.72 9.19
N GLY A 24 10.74 -18.87 8.31
CA GLY A 24 10.70 -19.88 7.25
C GLY A 24 11.58 -19.59 6.03
N THR A 25 12.11 -18.38 5.93
CA THR A 25 12.94 -17.95 4.78
C THR A 25 14.42 -18.04 5.15
N SER A 26 15.20 -18.80 4.39
CA SER A 26 16.65 -18.91 4.57
C SER A 26 17.41 -17.95 3.66
N VAL A 27 18.65 -17.59 4.03
CA VAL A 27 19.55 -16.81 3.16
C VAL A 27 19.78 -17.53 1.82
N GLY A 28 19.99 -18.85 1.86
CA GLY A 28 20.17 -19.63 0.63
C GLY A 28 18.95 -19.62 -0.29
N SER A 29 17.73 -19.60 0.25
CA SER A 29 16.51 -19.48 -0.58
C SER A 29 16.37 -18.10 -1.22
N ILE A 30 16.82 -17.05 -0.53
CA ILE A 30 16.84 -15.68 -1.11
C ILE A 30 17.89 -15.60 -2.23
N GLU A 31 19.10 -16.15 -2.01
CA GLU A 31 20.15 -16.18 -3.03
C GLU A 31 19.70 -16.93 -4.28
N ASP A 32 19.08 -18.10 -4.12
CA ASP A 32 18.55 -18.92 -5.23
C ASP A 32 17.48 -18.16 -6.01
N ALA A 33 16.49 -17.59 -5.33
CA ALA A 33 15.41 -16.81 -5.95
C ALA A 33 15.95 -15.58 -6.71
N ALA A 34 16.98 -14.91 -6.16
CA ALA A 34 17.62 -13.76 -6.80
C ALA A 34 18.55 -14.14 -7.98
N GLY A 35 18.65 -15.45 -8.33
CA GLY A 35 19.51 -15.96 -9.40
C GLY A 35 21.00 -15.94 -9.05
N LEU A 36 21.32 -16.07 -7.76
CA LEU A 36 22.68 -16.22 -7.25
C LEU A 36 22.96 -17.68 -6.91
N SER A 37 24.25 -18.05 -6.80
CA SER A 37 24.58 -19.41 -6.34
C SER A 37 24.15 -19.59 -4.88
N PRO A 38 23.25 -20.55 -4.56
CA PRO A 38 22.78 -20.74 -3.20
C PRO A 38 23.95 -21.05 -2.24
N ARG A 39 23.90 -20.48 -1.04
CA ARG A 39 24.93 -20.65 0.01
C ARG A 39 26.34 -20.16 -0.38
N SER A 40 26.42 -19.31 -1.41
CA SER A 40 27.69 -18.70 -1.81
C SER A 40 28.13 -17.58 -0.87
N GLY A 41 27.24 -17.10 -0.02
CA GLY A 41 27.46 -15.90 0.79
C GLY A 41 27.38 -14.59 0.00
N ALA A 42 26.90 -14.64 -1.24
CA ALA A 42 26.78 -13.46 -2.08
C ALA A 42 25.86 -12.41 -1.47
N LEU A 43 24.80 -12.81 -0.75
CA LEU A 43 23.95 -11.91 0.01
C LEU A 43 24.76 -11.09 1.02
N TYR A 44 25.72 -11.69 1.70
CA TYR A 44 26.54 -11.03 2.73
C TYR A 44 27.54 -10.01 2.16
N THR A 45 27.77 -9.97 0.86
CA THR A 45 28.51 -8.88 0.22
C THR A 45 27.70 -7.57 0.16
N HIS A 46 26.38 -7.67 0.29
CA HIS A 46 25.45 -6.54 0.24
C HIS A 46 24.82 -6.19 1.58
N PHE A 47 24.63 -7.19 2.45
CA PHE A 47 23.90 -7.05 3.72
C PHE A 47 24.62 -7.86 4.83
N GLY A 48 24.78 -7.27 6.00
CA GLY A 48 25.46 -7.90 7.12
C GLY A 48 24.65 -9.01 7.81
N SER A 49 23.31 -9.02 7.63
CA SER A 49 22.44 -10.02 8.25
C SER A 49 21.09 -10.12 7.51
N LYS A 50 20.32 -11.19 7.79
CA LYS A 50 18.95 -11.36 7.26
C LYS A 50 17.98 -10.29 7.80
N GLU A 51 18.21 -9.80 9.02
CA GLU A 51 17.48 -8.66 9.59
C GLU A 51 17.68 -7.37 8.77
N GLN A 52 18.92 -7.12 8.35
CA GLN A 52 19.21 -5.98 7.47
C GLN A 52 18.56 -6.12 6.09
N VAL A 53 18.45 -7.35 5.58
CA VAL A 53 17.70 -7.61 4.34
C VAL A 53 16.22 -7.29 4.53
N MET A 54 15.60 -7.71 5.64
CA MET A 54 14.19 -7.39 5.94
C MET A 54 13.98 -5.87 5.98
N ALA A 55 14.77 -5.15 6.75
CA ALA A 55 14.65 -3.69 6.86
C ALA A 55 14.85 -2.99 5.51
N ALA A 56 15.85 -3.41 4.74
CA ALA A 56 16.13 -2.83 3.42
C ALA A 56 15.06 -3.17 2.37
N ALA A 57 14.46 -4.37 2.43
CA ALA A 57 13.38 -4.79 1.53
C ALA A 57 12.10 -3.97 1.79
N VAL A 58 11.76 -3.78 3.06
CA VAL A 58 10.64 -2.91 3.46
C VAL A 58 10.89 -1.46 3.02
N GLU A 59 12.09 -0.91 3.28
CA GLU A 59 12.44 0.46 2.87
C GLU A 59 12.36 0.65 1.35
N ARG A 60 12.82 -0.32 0.55
CA ARG A 60 12.71 -0.29 -0.92
C ARG A 60 11.25 -0.27 -1.37
N ALA A 61 10.39 -1.09 -0.75
CA ALA A 61 8.97 -1.10 -1.07
C ALA A 61 8.31 0.25 -0.75
N ILE A 62 8.67 0.88 0.37
CA ILE A 62 8.21 2.23 0.74
C ILE A 62 8.67 3.28 -0.27
N GLN A 63 9.94 3.26 -0.69
CA GLN A 63 10.48 4.23 -1.68
C GLN A 63 9.77 4.12 -3.02
N THR A 64 9.41 2.91 -3.45
CA THR A 64 8.63 2.69 -4.67
C THR A 64 7.22 3.29 -4.54
N ALA A 65 6.63 3.22 -3.37
CA ALA A 65 5.33 3.82 -3.05
C ALA A 65 5.37 5.36 -3.04
N ASP A 66 6.42 5.97 -2.50
CA ASP A 66 6.58 7.42 -2.41
C ASP A 66 6.45 8.11 -3.77
N ILE A 67 6.90 7.48 -4.85
CA ILE A 67 6.78 7.99 -6.23
C ILE A 67 5.30 8.13 -6.62
N SER A 68 4.46 7.16 -6.27
CA SER A 68 3.03 7.18 -6.60
C SER A 68 2.29 8.33 -5.90
N PHE A 69 2.64 8.64 -4.65
CA PHE A 69 2.07 9.77 -3.92
C PHE A 69 2.49 11.13 -4.50
N THR A 70 3.65 11.22 -5.11
CA THR A 70 4.13 12.48 -5.73
C THR A 70 3.31 12.85 -6.98
N LEU A 71 2.74 11.87 -7.67
CA LEU A 71 1.94 12.08 -8.88
C LEU A 71 0.45 12.38 -8.59
N ALA A 72 -0.06 11.99 -7.43
CA ALA A 72 -1.47 12.15 -7.07
C ALA A 72 -1.99 13.61 -7.12
N PRO A 73 -1.23 14.64 -6.69
CA PRO A 73 -1.67 16.04 -6.80
C PRO A 73 -1.83 16.56 -8.24
N MET A 74 -1.23 15.89 -9.22
CA MET A 74 -1.31 16.27 -10.63
C MET A 74 -2.63 15.86 -11.29
N LEU A 75 -3.47 15.07 -10.61
CA LEU A 75 -4.78 14.61 -11.08
C LEU A 75 -5.87 15.66 -10.82
N SER A 76 -5.75 16.85 -11.41
CA SER A 76 -6.82 17.85 -11.40
C SER A 76 -7.56 17.79 -12.73
N LEU A 77 -8.66 17.03 -12.78
CA LEU A 77 -9.47 16.82 -13.99
C LEU A 77 -10.63 17.83 -14.10
N GLY A 78 -10.88 18.61 -13.05
CA GLY A 78 -12.03 19.52 -12.99
C GLY A 78 -13.38 18.79 -12.85
N ASN A 79 -13.37 17.49 -12.58
CA ASN A 79 -14.54 16.66 -12.33
C ASN A 79 -14.26 15.76 -11.11
N LEU A 80 -14.91 16.08 -10.00
CA LEU A 80 -14.66 15.41 -8.71
C LEU A 80 -15.01 13.91 -8.75
N GLU A 81 -16.08 13.53 -9.46
CA GLU A 81 -16.47 12.12 -9.60
C GLU A 81 -15.38 11.30 -10.32
N ALA A 82 -14.84 11.86 -11.41
CA ALA A 82 -13.74 11.22 -12.14
C ALA A 82 -12.46 11.16 -11.29
N GLU A 83 -12.13 12.23 -10.57
CA GLU A 83 -10.98 12.29 -9.66
C GLU A 83 -11.10 11.25 -8.54
N LEU A 84 -12.25 11.12 -7.88
CA LEU A 84 -12.53 10.13 -6.86
C LEU A 84 -12.50 8.69 -7.41
N THR A 85 -13.00 8.50 -8.64
CA THR A 85 -12.90 7.19 -9.32
C THR A 85 -11.45 6.78 -9.51
N LEU A 86 -10.57 7.71 -9.92
CA LEU A 86 -9.14 7.46 -10.05
C LEU A 86 -8.48 7.19 -8.69
N VAL A 87 -8.86 7.92 -7.63
CA VAL A 87 -8.38 7.66 -6.27
C VAL A 87 -8.75 6.24 -5.84
N ALA A 88 -10.01 5.82 -5.99
CA ALA A 88 -10.45 4.49 -5.59
C ALA A 88 -9.72 3.37 -6.36
N ARG A 89 -9.67 3.46 -7.70
CA ARG A 89 -8.98 2.45 -8.53
C ARG A 89 -7.48 2.46 -8.30
N GLY A 90 -6.88 3.66 -8.21
CA GLY A 90 -5.46 3.83 -7.92
C GLY A 90 -5.08 3.22 -6.58
N SER A 91 -5.91 3.39 -5.55
CA SER A 91 -5.69 2.76 -4.23
C SER A 91 -5.71 1.23 -4.30
N LEU A 92 -6.66 0.63 -5.03
CA LEU A 92 -6.72 -0.83 -5.23
C LEU A 92 -5.47 -1.36 -5.96
N VAL A 93 -5.00 -0.64 -6.99
CA VAL A 93 -3.76 -0.98 -7.71
C VAL A 93 -2.54 -0.86 -6.79
N LEU A 94 -2.44 0.22 -6.03
CA LEU A 94 -1.34 0.43 -5.08
C LEU A 94 -1.30 -0.68 -4.02
N MET A 95 -2.42 -1.04 -3.42
CA MET A 95 -2.50 -2.13 -2.46
C MET A 95 -2.08 -3.48 -3.09
N THR A 96 -2.43 -3.70 -4.35
CA THR A 96 -2.01 -4.90 -5.09
C THR A 96 -0.49 -4.92 -5.28
N ASN A 97 0.12 -3.79 -5.60
CA ASN A 97 1.58 -3.65 -5.71
C ASN A 97 2.29 -3.81 -4.35
N TRP A 98 1.61 -3.47 -3.23
CA TRP A 98 2.14 -3.61 -1.87
C TRP A 98 1.74 -4.92 -1.19
N ARG A 99 1.13 -5.86 -1.92
CA ARG A 99 0.61 -7.11 -1.37
C ARG A 99 1.60 -7.83 -0.46
N ASP A 100 2.84 -7.96 -0.90
CA ASP A 100 3.88 -8.67 -0.14
C ASP A 100 4.29 -7.88 1.11
N LEU A 101 4.42 -6.56 0.99
CA LEU A 101 4.67 -5.69 2.14
C LEU A 101 3.54 -5.78 3.17
N ILE A 102 2.27 -5.71 2.74
CA ILE A 102 1.10 -5.83 3.62
C ILE A 102 1.11 -7.18 4.35
N ARG A 103 1.42 -8.28 3.64
CA ARG A 103 1.55 -9.61 4.25
C ARG A 103 2.68 -9.69 5.27
N VAL A 104 3.84 -9.12 4.96
CA VAL A 104 4.99 -9.05 5.89
C VAL A 104 4.61 -8.23 7.12
N MET A 105 3.97 -7.08 6.96
CA MET A 105 3.52 -6.25 8.09
C MET A 105 2.56 -7.01 9.00
N ALA A 106 1.62 -7.77 8.45
CA ALA A 106 0.68 -8.56 9.22
C ALA A 106 1.33 -9.76 9.96
N LYS A 107 2.35 -10.39 9.35
CA LYS A 107 3.00 -11.57 9.93
C LYS A 107 4.12 -11.25 10.91
N GLU A 108 4.87 -10.19 10.64
CA GLU A 108 6.15 -9.91 11.31
C GLU A 108 6.12 -8.63 12.17
N GLY A 109 4.92 -8.05 12.37
CA GLY A 109 4.74 -6.80 13.11
C GLY A 109 5.32 -6.83 14.52
N ASP A 110 5.09 -7.92 15.25
CA ASP A 110 5.60 -8.10 16.61
C ASP A 110 7.13 -8.33 16.65
N ARG A 111 7.68 -8.90 15.60
CA ARG A 111 9.11 -9.21 15.51
C ARG A 111 9.95 -8.02 15.10
N PHE A 112 9.43 -7.16 14.24
CA PHE A 112 10.12 -5.99 13.71
C PHE A 112 9.29 -4.70 13.91
N PRO A 113 8.95 -4.35 15.17
CA PRO A 113 7.97 -3.28 15.44
C PRO A 113 8.40 -1.92 14.87
N GLU A 114 9.67 -1.56 14.95
CA GLU A 114 10.17 -0.27 14.44
C GLU A 114 10.12 -0.18 12.91
N VAL A 115 10.50 -1.26 12.21
CA VAL A 115 10.46 -1.33 10.75
C VAL A 115 9.01 -1.22 10.27
N MET A 116 8.10 -1.94 10.93
CA MET A 116 6.69 -1.95 10.55
C MET A 116 5.97 -0.66 10.95
N ALA A 117 6.38 0.01 12.04
CA ALA A 117 5.90 1.35 12.38
C ALA A 117 6.27 2.36 11.28
N THR A 118 7.53 2.34 10.83
CA THR A 118 7.98 3.20 9.72
C THR A 118 7.16 2.96 8.44
N ALA A 119 6.88 1.71 8.11
CA ALA A 119 6.04 1.38 6.94
C ALA A 119 4.60 1.92 7.10
N ARG A 120 3.98 1.74 8.27
CA ARG A 120 2.65 2.30 8.56
C ARG A 120 2.62 3.81 8.41
N ASP A 121 3.58 4.50 9.03
CA ASP A 121 3.61 5.97 9.03
C ASP A 121 3.82 6.54 7.62
N ARG A 122 4.74 5.97 6.86
CA ARG A 122 5.09 6.49 5.54
C ARG A 122 4.08 6.13 4.44
N LEU A 123 3.36 5.01 4.57
CA LEU A 123 2.38 4.56 3.58
C LEU A 123 0.96 4.93 3.99
N PHE A 124 0.49 4.41 5.12
CA PHE A 124 -0.92 4.55 5.49
C PHE A 124 -1.22 5.93 6.11
N ALA A 125 -0.45 6.38 7.11
CA ALA A 125 -0.73 7.67 7.72
C ALA A 125 -0.61 8.82 6.71
N ARG A 126 0.39 8.77 5.82
CA ARG A 126 0.57 9.76 4.76
C ARG A 126 -0.59 9.78 3.76
N SER A 127 -1.10 8.60 3.35
CA SER A 127 -2.25 8.53 2.44
C SER A 127 -3.51 9.08 3.07
N HIS A 128 -3.75 8.83 4.35
CA HIS A 128 -4.87 9.39 5.10
C HIS A 128 -4.77 10.92 5.19
N GLN A 129 -3.63 11.45 5.59
CA GLN A 129 -3.41 12.90 5.67
C GLN A 129 -3.59 13.60 4.31
N PHE A 130 -3.00 13.01 3.26
CA PHE A 130 -3.16 13.55 1.91
C PHE A 130 -4.62 13.59 1.47
N LEU A 131 -5.35 12.47 1.61
CA LEU A 131 -6.74 12.39 1.17
C LEU A 131 -7.65 13.29 2.00
N ALA A 132 -7.47 13.37 3.32
CA ALA A 132 -8.25 14.24 4.19
C ALA A 132 -8.11 15.70 3.76
N LYS A 133 -6.88 16.18 3.56
CA LYS A 133 -6.61 17.54 3.09
C LYS A 133 -7.16 17.79 1.70
N TRP A 134 -7.00 16.85 0.77
CA TRP A 134 -7.50 16.96 -0.59
C TRP A 134 -9.04 17.02 -0.62
N LEU A 135 -9.74 16.22 0.20
CA LEU A 135 -11.20 16.26 0.31
C LEU A 135 -11.69 17.58 0.92
N GLU A 136 -11.00 18.10 1.94
CA GLU A 136 -11.28 19.41 2.51
C GLU A 136 -11.21 20.51 1.43
N ASP A 137 -10.13 20.55 0.65
CA ASP A 137 -9.90 21.53 -0.40
C ASP A 137 -10.93 21.41 -1.56
N LYS A 138 -11.49 20.24 -1.80
CA LYS A 138 -12.52 19.99 -2.83
C LYS A 138 -13.96 20.14 -2.33
N SER A 139 -14.18 20.24 -1.03
CA SER A 139 -15.53 20.39 -0.47
C SER A 139 -16.09 21.78 -0.73
N PRO A 140 -17.34 21.91 -1.24
CA PRO A 140 -17.97 23.20 -1.52
C PRO A 140 -18.16 24.07 -0.28
N ASP A 141 -18.25 23.45 0.88
CA ASP A 141 -18.45 24.11 2.17
C ASP A 141 -17.55 23.46 3.23
N ALA A 142 -16.24 23.71 3.07
CA ALA A 142 -15.22 23.20 4.00
C ALA A 142 -15.35 23.82 5.41
N SER A 143 -16.09 24.94 5.56
CA SER A 143 -16.30 25.60 6.84
C SER A 143 -17.43 24.99 7.69
N SER A 144 -18.12 23.98 7.21
CA SER A 144 -19.15 23.28 7.97
C SER A 144 -18.52 22.56 9.16
N ALA A 145 -18.82 23.04 10.37
CA ALA A 145 -18.31 22.49 11.64
C ALA A 145 -18.69 21.01 11.88
N ASP A 146 -19.60 20.48 11.05
CA ASP A 146 -20.11 19.11 11.16
C ASP A 146 -19.34 18.09 10.31
N ARG A 147 -18.31 18.52 9.54
CA ARG A 147 -17.53 17.62 8.67
C ARG A 147 -16.14 17.35 9.23
N ASP A 148 -15.97 16.13 9.70
CA ASP A 148 -14.69 15.60 10.13
C ASP A 148 -14.02 14.84 8.95
N PHE A 149 -13.18 15.55 8.19
CA PHE A 149 -12.51 14.98 7.01
C PHE A 149 -11.52 13.88 7.36
N GLU A 150 -10.94 13.86 8.57
CA GLU A 150 -10.08 12.77 9.04
C GLU A 150 -10.90 11.50 9.27
N ALA A 151 -12.04 11.61 9.95
CA ALA A 151 -12.96 10.50 10.17
C ALA A 151 -13.57 10.00 8.85
N ILE A 152 -14.00 10.90 7.96
CA ILE A 152 -14.50 10.56 6.62
C ILE A 152 -13.43 9.77 5.87
N THR A 153 -12.22 10.28 5.80
CA THR A 153 -11.10 9.61 5.10
C THR A 153 -10.84 8.23 5.68
N THR A 154 -10.82 8.10 7.00
CA THR A 154 -10.60 6.81 7.68
C THR A 154 -11.67 5.78 7.30
N ILE A 155 -12.95 6.19 7.27
CA ILE A 155 -14.06 5.30 6.86
C ILE A 155 -13.89 4.85 5.41
N TRP A 156 -13.61 5.79 4.49
CA TRP A 156 -13.59 5.49 3.05
C TRP A 156 -12.34 4.75 2.61
N LEU A 157 -11.14 5.06 3.16
CA LEU A 157 -9.95 4.26 2.92
C LEU A 157 -10.09 2.87 3.55
N GLY A 158 -10.63 2.77 4.76
CA GLY A 158 -10.93 1.49 5.39
C GLY A 158 -11.88 0.61 4.56
N ALA A 159 -12.85 1.20 3.86
CA ALA A 159 -13.72 0.46 2.94
C ALA A 159 -12.94 -0.11 1.75
N ILE A 160 -12.00 0.66 1.16
CA ILE A 160 -11.11 0.17 0.09
C ILE A 160 -10.22 -0.95 0.60
N GLU A 161 -9.60 -0.76 1.77
CA GLU A 161 -8.73 -1.77 2.40
C GLU A 161 -9.48 -3.08 2.64
N ASN A 162 -10.67 -3.00 3.24
CA ASN A 162 -11.48 -4.18 3.51
C ASN A 162 -11.92 -4.91 2.22
N TYR A 163 -12.35 -4.15 1.21
CA TYR A 163 -12.70 -4.74 -0.09
C TYR A 163 -11.50 -5.41 -0.74
N TRP A 164 -10.34 -4.76 -0.72
CA TRP A 164 -9.12 -5.32 -1.29
C TRP A 164 -8.68 -6.60 -0.57
N ILE A 165 -8.69 -6.59 0.77
CA ILE A 165 -8.35 -7.78 1.57
C ILE A 165 -9.27 -8.95 1.21
N ALA A 166 -10.57 -8.73 1.15
CA ALA A 166 -11.52 -9.78 0.80
C ALA A 166 -11.31 -10.27 -0.63
N ALA A 167 -11.32 -9.35 -1.61
CA ALA A 167 -11.35 -9.70 -3.03
C ALA A 167 -10.00 -10.22 -3.57
N TYR A 168 -8.87 -9.67 -3.08
CA TYR A 168 -7.54 -9.94 -3.68
C TYR A 168 -6.60 -10.73 -2.77
N LEU A 169 -6.83 -10.73 -1.46
CA LEU A 169 -6.02 -11.50 -0.53
C LEU A 169 -6.68 -12.85 -0.19
N HIS A 170 -8.01 -12.87 -0.07
CA HIS A 170 -8.80 -14.05 0.29
C HIS A 170 -9.60 -14.65 -0.87
N ASP A 171 -9.60 -14.01 -2.05
CA ASP A 171 -10.41 -14.40 -3.21
C ASP A 171 -11.91 -14.56 -2.88
N ASP A 172 -12.40 -13.73 -1.95
CA ASP A 172 -13.79 -13.72 -1.48
C ASP A 172 -14.38 -12.30 -1.66
N ARG A 173 -15.31 -12.18 -2.60
CA ARG A 173 -16.01 -10.91 -2.84
C ARG A 173 -17.32 -10.89 -2.07
N PRO A 174 -17.47 -10.05 -1.03
CA PRO A 174 -18.70 -9.95 -0.27
C PRO A 174 -19.90 -9.71 -1.21
N PHE A 175 -20.93 -10.54 -1.11
CA PHE A 175 -22.13 -10.49 -1.96
C PHE A 175 -21.86 -10.58 -3.48
N GLY A 176 -20.70 -11.07 -3.91
CA GLY A 176 -20.30 -11.09 -5.32
C GLY A 176 -20.11 -9.72 -5.95
N ILE A 177 -19.81 -8.69 -5.13
CA ILE A 177 -19.60 -7.32 -5.61
C ILE A 177 -18.30 -7.26 -6.39
N ASP A 178 -18.37 -6.93 -7.69
CA ASP A 178 -17.20 -6.65 -8.51
C ASP A 178 -16.61 -5.27 -8.23
N GLU A 179 -15.39 -5.04 -8.73
CA GLU A 179 -14.65 -3.79 -8.51
C GLU A 179 -15.43 -2.59 -9.04
N ASP A 180 -16.04 -2.68 -10.21
CA ASP A 180 -16.77 -1.58 -10.82
C ASP A 180 -17.98 -1.15 -9.99
N ARG A 181 -18.72 -2.14 -9.46
CA ARG A 181 -19.86 -1.89 -8.58
C ARG A 181 -19.38 -1.27 -7.26
N PHE A 182 -18.31 -1.79 -6.68
CA PHE A 182 -17.72 -1.26 -5.46
C PHE A 182 -17.28 0.21 -5.64
N VAL A 183 -16.47 0.49 -6.67
CA VAL A 183 -15.93 1.83 -6.93
C VAL A 183 -17.04 2.83 -7.18
N ARG A 184 -18.03 2.51 -8.01
CA ARG A 184 -19.18 3.42 -8.25
C ARG A 184 -19.90 3.78 -6.95
N GLN A 185 -20.17 2.79 -6.09
CA GLN A 185 -20.88 3.06 -4.84
C GLN A 185 -20.01 3.81 -3.82
N TRP A 186 -18.71 3.49 -3.76
CA TRP A 186 -17.74 4.19 -2.94
C TRP A 186 -17.69 5.68 -3.30
N VAL A 187 -17.56 6.03 -4.58
CA VAL A 187 -17.55 7.40 -5.07
C VAL A 187 -18.87 8.13 -4.75
N HIS A 188 -20.00 7.51 -5.06
CA HIS A 188 -21.32 8.09 -4.83
C HIS A 188 -21.55 8.44 -3.35
N THR A 189 -21.22 7.52 -2.45
CA THR A 189 -21.41 7.76 -1.00
C THR A 189 -20.43 8.77 -0.45
N LEU A 190 -19.18 8.83 -0.93
CA LEU A 190 -18.20 9.83 -0.52
C LEU A 190 -18.61 11.24 -0.98
N MET A 191 -19.03 11.41 -2.23
CA MET A 191 -19.55 12.69 -2.72
C MET A 191 -20.71 13.19 -1.85
N THR A 192 -21.61 12.29 -1.46
CA THR A 192 -22.72 12.62 -0.55
C THR A 192 -22.21 13.08 0.82
N ALA A 193 -21.23 12.37 1.39
CA ALA A 193 -20.67 12.67 2.71
C ALA A 193 -19.97 14.04 2.77
N ILE A 194 -19.28 14.43 1.68
CA ILE A 194 -18.62 15.76 1.60
C ILE A 194 -19.53 16.88 1.06
N GLY A 195 -20.81 16.59 0.79
CA GLY A 195 -21.78 17.57 0.29
C GLY A 195 -21.49 18.06 -1.13
N ALA A 196 -20.78 17.27 -1.93
CA ALA A 196 -20.51 17.63 -3.32
C ALA A 196 -21.78 17.51 -4.17
N PRO A 197 -22.02 18.44 -5.13
CA PRO A 197 -23.12 18.33 -6.06
C PRO A 197 -22.96 17.12 -6.95
N ARG A 198 -24.09 16.52 -7.34
CA ARG A 198 -24.14 15.42 -8.32
C ARG A 198 -23.89 15.92 -9.73
#